data_9fe6952d4a9177f9d012771955d2c65f
#
_entry.id   9fe6952d4a9177f9d012771955d2c65f
#
_cell.length_a   1.000
_cell.length_b   1.000
_cell.length_c   1.000
_cell.angle_alpha   90.00
_cell.angle_beta   90.00
_cell.angle_gamma   90.00
#
_symmetry.space_group_name_H-M   'P 1'
#
loop_
_entity.id
_entity.type
_entity.pdbx_description
1 polymer ?
#
loop_
_entity_poly.entity_id
_entity_poly.type
_entity_poly.pdbx_seq_one_letter_code
_entity_poly.pdbx_strand_id
1 'polypeptide(L)'
;MTGDGPVYSDNAPIAVGAYPHAHRVGDLIFVSGIGPRQAGTNEIPGGPIRDADGNPMDYDIRAQTRAVIENIKAILEDAGSSLEKVVDCLSFLVDMDRDFAGYNEVYAEY
;
A
#
# COMPACT_ATOMS: atom_id res chain seq x y z
N MET A 1 4.95 -7.95 -23.38
CA MET A 1 3.49 -8.02 -23.52
C MET A 1 2.89 -8.52 -22.21
N THR A 2 1.82 -7.99 -21.88
CA THR A 2 1.14 -8.34 -20.65
C THR A 2 -0.28 -8.76 -20.98
N GLY A 3 -0.62 -9.97 -20.63
CA GLY A 3 -1.99 -10.46 -20.75
C GLY A 3 -2.76 -10.19 -19.47
N ASP A 4 -4.03 -10.49 -19.49
CA ASP A 4 -4.86 -10.52 -18.31
C ASP A 4 -4.31 -11.55 -17.33
N GLY A 5 -4.47 -11.30 -16.05
CA GLY A 5 -4.08 -12.25 -15.03
C GLY A 5 -3.48 -11.61 -13.78
N PRO A 6 -3.10 -12.45 -12.82
CA PRO A 6 -2.53 -11.97 -11.57
C PRO A 6 -1.13 -11.40 -11.76
N VAL A 7 -0.81 -10.41 -10.92
CA VAL A 7 0.51 -9.79 -10.85
C VAL A 7 1.07 -10.04 -9.45
N TYR A 8 2.30 -10.53 -9.40
CA TYR A 8 3.03 -10.72 -8.14
C TYR A 8 4.31 -9.90 -8.18
N SER A 9 4.66 -9.29 -7.07
CA SER A 9 5.87 -8.47 -6.93
C SER A 9 6.77 -9.03 -5.84
N ASP A 10 8.03 -9.23 -6.15
CA ASP A 10 9.03 -9.61 -5.15
C ASP A 10 9.54 -8.41 -4.36
N ASN A 11 9.16 -7.20 -4.77
CA ASN A 11 9.57 -5.95 -4.15
C ASN A 11 8.52 -5.38 -3.18
N ALA A 12 7.40 -6.08 -3.01
CA ALA A 12 6.35 -5.72 -2.08
C ALA A 12 6.20 -6.81 -1.01
N PRO A 13 5.61 -6.50 0.16
CA PRO A 13 5.36 -7.52 1.17
C PRO A 13 4.46 -8.61 0.62
N ILE A 14 4.66 -9.84 1.09
CA ILE A 14 3.80 -10.97 0.72
C ILE A 14 2.38 -10.66 1.19
N ALA A 15 1.39 -10.91 0.32
CA ALA A 15 -0.01 -10.68 0.66
C ALA A 15 -0.40 -11.53 1.89
N VAL A 16 -1.19 -10.92 2.78
CA VAL A 16 -1.64 -11.62 4.00
C VAL A 16 -2.76 -12.60 3.74
N GLY A 17 -3.33 -12.61 2.55
CA GLY A 17 -4.42 -13.51 2.17
C GLY A 17 -4.12 -14.24 0.86
N ALA A 18 -5.07 -15.04 0.43
CA ALA A 18 -4.95 -15.84 -0.79
C ALA A 18 -5.33 -15.02 -2.02
N TYR A 19 -4.55 -13.98 -2.32
CA TYR A 19 -4.77 -13.11 -3.47
C TYR A 19 -3.44 -12.55 -3.98
N PRO A 20 -3.36 -12.18 -5.28
CA PRO A 20 -2.17 -11.56 -5.83
C PRO A 20 -2.03 -10.10 -5.38
N HIS A 21 -0.87 -9.49 -5.63
CA HIS A 21 -0.67 -8.06 -5.39
C HIS A 21 -1.57 -7.20 -6.27
N ALA A 22 -1.83 -7.65 -7.48
CA ALA A 22 -2.69 -6.94 -8.42
C ALA A 22 -3.23 -7.92 -9.47
N HIS A 23 -4.19 -7.45 -10.26
CA HIS A 23 -4.74 -8.24 -11.36
C HIS A 23 -4.93 -7.34 -12.57
N ARG A 24 -4.42 -7.77 -13.71
CA ARG A 24 -4.56 -7.04 -14.98
C ARG A 24 -5.80 -7.52 -15.73
N VAL A 25 -6.61 -6.57 -16.17
CA VAL A 25 -7.77 -6.82 -17.03
C VAL A 25 -7.73 -5.79 -18.15
N GLY A 26 -7.37 -6.21 -19.37
CA GLY A 26 -7.22 -5.29 -20.48
C GLY A 26 -6.18 -4.22 -20.20
N ASP A 27 -6.57 -2.97 -20.29
CA ASP A 27 -5.70 -1.81 -20.04
C ASP A 27 -5.70 -1.35 -18.59
N LEU A 28 -6.40 -2.07 -17.71
CA LEU A 28 -6.52 -1.71 -16.31
C LEU A 28 -5.74 -2.66 -15.42
N ILE A 29 -5.21 -2.13 -14.34
CA ILE A 29 -4.59 -2.90 -13.27
C ILE A 29 -5.34 -2.58 -11.98
N PHE A 30 -5.91 -3.62 -11.37
CA PHE A 30 -6.58 -3.51 -10.07
C PHE A 30 -5.61 -3.96 -9.00
N VAL A 31 -5.19 -3.02 -8.14
CA VAL A 31 -4.26 -3.32 -7.05
C VAL A 31 -5.05 -3.77 -5.84
N SER A 32 -4.63 -4.85 -5.21
CA SER A 32 -5.24 -5.37 -3.99
C SER A 32 -5.03 -4.39 -2.83
N GLY A 33 -5.68 -4.63 -1.71
CA GLY A 33 -5.46 -3.82 -0.52
C GLY A 33 -4.01 -3.90 -0.06
N ILE A 34 -3.35 -2.76 0.07
CA ILE A 34 -1.93 -2.68 0.41
C ILE A 34 -1.77 -1.90 1.71
N GLY A 35 -1.04 -2.49 2.64
CA GLY A 35 -0.68 -1.87 3.90
C GLY A 35 0.77 -1.39 3.94
N PRO A 36 1.22 -0.87 5.09
CA PRO A 36 2.54 -0.26 5.21
C PRO A 36 3.69 -1.23 5.52
N ARG A 37 3.45 -2.54 5.57
CA ARG A 37 4.50 -3.51 5.91
C ARG A 37 5.64 -3.45 4.90
N GLN A 38 6.86 -3.60 5.37
CA GLN A 38 8.04 -3.66 4.52
C GLN A 38 8.25 -5.06 3.95
N ALA A 39 8.67 -5.14 2.70
CA ALA A 39 9.05 -6.42 2.08
C ALA A 39 10.20 -7.05 2.85
N GLY A 40 10.12 -8.35 3.07
CA GLY A 40 11.18 -9.15 3.70
C GLY A 40 11.18 -9.15 5.22
N THR A 41 10.78 -8.08 5.87
CA THR A 41 10.83 -7.97 7.35
C THR A 41 9.45 -7.90 7.99
N ASN A 42 8.44 -7.46 7.26
CA ASN A 42 7.10 -7.15 7.75
C ASN A 42 7.06 -6.03 8.80
N GLU A 43 8.14 -5.28 8.94
CA GLU A 43 8.15 -4.11 9.81
C GLU A 43 7.21 -3.05 9.26
N ILE A 44 6.58 -2.30 10.17
CA ILE A 44 5.66 -1.22 9.82
C ILE A 44 6.33 0.11 10.14
N PRO A 45 6.77 0.87 9.12
CA PRO A 45 7.30 2.21 9.37
C PRO A 45 6.26 3.06 10.10
N GLY A 46 6.69 3.79 11.11
CA GLY A 46 5.80 4.56 11.97
C GLY A 46 5.10 3.76 13.06
N GLY A 47 5.31 2.43 13.07
CA GLY A 47 4.75 1.53 14.08
C GLY A 47 3.34 1.03 13.74
N PRO A 48 2.97 -0.11 14.33
CA PRO A 48 1.61 -0.63 14.19
C PRO A 48 0.61 0.22 14.98
N ILE A 49 -0.66 0.14 14.60
CA ILE A 49 -1.72 0.88 15.30
C ILE A 49 -2.08 0.24 16.66
N ARG A 50 -1.72 -1.02 16.85
CA ARG A 50 -1.94 -1.75 18.09
C ARG A 50 -0.75 -2.63 18.40
N ASP A 51 -0.50 -2.87 19.70
CA ASP A 51 0.52 -3.82 20.13
C ASP A 51 0.01 -5.27 20.05
N ALA A 52 0.85 -6.23 20.45
CA ALA A 52 0.51 -7.64 20.40
C ALA A 52 -0.69 -8.00 21.31
N ASP A 53 -0.94 -7.21 22.33
CA ASP A 53 -2.07 -7.41 23.25
C ASP A 53 -3.33 -6.66 22.80
N GLY A 54 -3.29 -5.99 21.64
CA GLY A 54 -4.42 -5.26 21.09
C GLY A 54 -4.61 -3.85 21.64
N ASN A 55 -3.65 -3.35 22.40
CA ASN A 55 -3.71 -1.99 22.95
C ASN A 55 -3.34 -0.96 21.88
N PRO A 56 -4.03 0.21 21.84
CA PRO A 56 -3.68 1.27 20.90
C PRO A 56 -2.24 1.75 21.10
N MET A 57 -1.55 2.04 19.98
CA MET A 57 -0.21 2.59 19.99
C MET A 57 -0.20 3.94 19.29
N ASP A 58 0.78 4.77 19.65
CA ASP A 58 0.98 6.06 19.00
C ASP A 58 1.81 5.84 17.74
N TYR A 59 1.12 5.63 16.63
CA TYR A 59 1.76 5.41 15.33
C TYR A 59 1.94 6.72 14.56
N ASP A 60 2.85 6.69 13.57
CA ASP A 60 3.13 7.83 12.69
C ASP A 60 2.44 7.62 11.34
N ILE A 61 1.35 8.34 11.12
CA ILE A 61 0.57 8.19 9.88
C ILE A 61 1.36 8.63 8.64
N ARG A 62 2.26 9.60 8.77
CA ARG A 62 3.07 10.05 7.64
C ARG A 62 4.01 8.95 7.16
N ALA A 63 4.69 8.30 8.10
CA ALA A 63 5.57 7.17 7.77
C ALA A 63 4.78 5.99 7.20
N GLN A 64 3.62 5.67 7.77
CA GLN A 64 2.77 4.60 7.27
C GLN A 64 2.26 4.90 5.85
N THR A 65 1.80 6.12 5.60
CA THR A 65 1.29 6.53 4.29
C THR A 65 2.38 6.42 3.22
N ARG A 66 3.59 6.90 3.53
CA ARG A 66 4.72 6.80 2.62
C ARG A 66 5.04 5.34 2.29
N ALA A 67 5.05 4.48 3.30
CA ALA A 67 5.32 3.06 3.12
C ALA A 67 4.27 2.38 2.22
N VAL A 68 2.99 2.69 2.42
CA VAL A 68 1.91 2.16 1.58
C VAL A 68 2.10 2.58 0.12
N ILE A 69 2.35 3.87 -0.13
CA ILE A 69 2.50 4.37 -1.49
C ILE A 69 3.75 3.76 -2.15
N GLU A 70 4.86 3.62 -1.43
CA GLU A 70 6.05 2.97 -1.96
C GLU A 70 5.82 1.51 -2.29
N ASN A 71 5.03 0.78 -1.48
CA ASN A 71 4.64 -0.59 -1.79
C ASN A 71 3.78 -0.66 -3.06
N ILE A 72 2.83 0.24 -3.21
CA ILE A 72 1.99 0.31 -4.42
C ILE A 72 2.85 0.64 -5.64
N LYS A 73 3.78 1.57 -5.50
CA LYS A 73 4.71 1.93 -6.56
C LYS A 73 5.51 0.72 -7.05
N ALA A 74 6.05 -0.06 -6.11
CA ALA A 74 6.80 -1.27 -6.46
C ALA A 74 5.94 -2.26 -7.25
N ILE A 75 4.70 -2.49 -6.81
CA ILE A 75 3.77 -3.39 -7.50
C ILE A 75 3.46 -2.89 -8.91
N LEU A 76 3.18 -1.60 -9.05
CA LEU A 76 2.86 -1.02 -10.37
C LEU A 76 4.04 -1.09 -11.31
N GLU A 77 5.25 -0.80 -10.84
CA GLU A 77 6.46 -0.86 -11.67
C GLU A 77 6.76 -2.29 -12.11
N ASP A 78 6.59 -3.26 -11.22
CA ASP A 78 6.76 -4.66 -11.56
C ASP A 78 5.68 -5.15 -12.54
N ALA A 79 4.53 -4.49 -12.56
CA ALA A 79 3.46 -4.76 -13.52
C ALA A 79 3.65 -4.01 -14.86
N GLY A 80 4.68 -3.20 -14.98
CA GLY A 80 4.92 -2.41 -16.19
C GLY A 80 4.19 -1.08 -16.24
N SER A 81 3.72 -0.60 -15.09
CA SER A 81 3.00 0.67 -14.98
C SER A 81 3.76 1.66 -14.08
N SER A 82 3.09 2.66 -13.55
CA SER A 82 3.71 3.66 -12.68
C SER A 82 2.64 4.40 -11.87
N LEU A 83 3.07 5.10 -10.83
CA LEU A 83 2.17 5.95 -10.04
C LEU A 83 1.49 7.03 -10.90
N GLU A 84 2.17 7.54 -11.93
CA GLU A 84 1.62 8.58 -12.80
C GLU A 84 0.36 8.12 -13.55
N LYS A 85 0.16 6.82 -13.70
CA LYS A 85 -0.97 6.24 -14.42
C LYS A 85 -2.13 5.88 -13.52
N VAL A 86 -2.05 6.15 -12.21
CA VAL A 86 -3.13 5.89 -11.27
C VAL A 86 -4.28 6.85 -11.58
N VAL A 87 -5.49 6.30 -11.71
CA VAL A 87 -6.70 7.09 -12.01
C VAL A 87 -7.69 7.09 -10.86
N ASP A 88 -7.52 6.21 -9.89
CA ASP A 88 -8.40 6.12 -8.73
C ASP A 88 -7.67 5.49 -7.56
N CYS A 89 -7.94 5.99 -6.36
CA CYS A 89 -7.35 5.48 -5.15
C CYS A 89 -8.35 5.57 -4.01
N LEU A 90 -8.62 4.44 -3.38
CA LEU A 90 -9.47 4.37 -2.19
C LEU A 90 -8.61 4.09 -0.97
N SER A 91 -8.68 4.95 0.02
CA SER A 91 -7.88 4.84 1.23
C SER A 91 -8.77 4.76 2.46
N PHE A 92 -8.36 3.93 3.42
CA PHE A 92 -9.05 3.78 4.69
C PHE A 92 -8.09 4.16 5.82
N LEU A 93 -8.54 5.05 6.70
CA LEU A 93 -7.80 5.47 7.89
C LEU A 93 -8.57 5.02 9.11
N VAL A 94 -7.84 4.52 10.11
CA VAL A 94 -8.46 4.07 11.38
C VAL A 94 -9.05 5.25 12.15
N ASP A 95 -8.39 6.40 12.10
CA ASP A 95 -8.82 7.61 12.81
C ASP A 95 -8.67 8.82 11.87
N MET A 96 -9.75 9.15 11.17
CA MET A 96 -9.75 10.24 10.21
C MET A 96 -9.42 11.58 10.84
N ASP A 97 -9.96 11.86 12.03
CA ASP A 97 -9.76 13.16 12.68
C ASP A 97 -8.29 13.36 13.06
N ARG A 98 -7.63 12.30 13.54
CA ARG A 98 -6.23 12.34 13.92
C ARG A 98 -5.30 12.37 12.71
N ASP A 99 -5.62 11.60 11.68
CA ASP A 99 -4.65 11.19 10.67
C ASP A 99 -4.81 11.85 9.31
N PHE A 100 -5.97 12.40 8.98
CA PHE A 100 -6.23 12.86 7.62
C PHE A 100 -5.23 13.91 7.15
N ALA A 101 -4.90 14.88 7.98
CA ALA A 101 -3.98 15.95 7.59
C ALA A 101 -2.58 15.40 7.24
N GLY A 102 -2.05 14.50 8.09
CA GLY A 102 -0.75 13.88 7.83
C GLY A 102 -0.76 12.96 6.62
N TYR A 103 -1.81 12.18 6.47
CA TYR A 103 -2.03 11.35 5.30
C TYR A 103 -2.04 12.19 4.01
N ASN A 104 -2.85 13.24 4.00
CA ASN A 104 -3.01 14.08 2.82
C ASN A 104 -1.74 14.82 2.43
N GLU A 105 -0.97 15.24 3.42
CA GLU A 105 0.32 15.91 3.20
C GLU A 105 1.30 14.99 2.45
N VAL A 106 1.42 13.73 2.88
CA VAL A 106 2.30 12.76 2.21
C VAL A 106 1.72 12.35 0.86
N TYR A 107 0.41 12.13 0.78
CA TYR A 107 -0.25 11.79 -0.47
C TYR A 107 0.05 12.83 -1.57
N ALA A 108 0.07 14.09 -1.22
CA ALA A 108 0.34 15.18 -2.17
C ALA A 108 1.79 15.20 -2.69
N GLU A 109 2.72 14.50 -2.05
CA GLU A 109 4.10 14.38 -2.53
C GLU A 109 4.22 13.44 -3.73
N TYR A 110 3.22 12.62 -3.98
CA TYR A 110 3.22 11.61 -5.05
C TYR A 110 2.16 11.88 -6.16
#